data_bd8858e531ff6be8c4ffdf5ffb52c073
#
_entry.id   bd8858e531ff6be8c4ffdf5ffb52c073
#
_cell.length_a   1.000
_cell.length_b   1.000
_cell.length_c   1.000
_cell.angle_alpha   90.00
_cell.angle_beta   90.00
_cell.angle_gamma   90.00
#
_symmetry.space_group_name_H-M   'P 1'
#
loop_
_entity.id
_entity.type
_entity.pdbx_description
1 polymer ?
#
loop_
_entity_poly.entity_id
_entity_poly.type
_entity_poly.pdbx_seq_one_letter_code
_entity_poly.pdbx_strand_id
1 'polypeptide(L)'
;MIGTYALSSGYYDAYYGQAQKVRTLIARDFATAFESVDVLVSPTTPTTAFPIGDKVDDPLSMYLFDLCTLPVNLAGVGAMSVPSGLSVDDGLPVGLQIMAPALADDRLYRVGAAYEAARGPIV
;
A
#
# COMPACT_ATOMS: atom_id res chain seq x y z
N MET A 1 9.10 -13.50 -16.54
CA MET A 1 10.42 -14.15 -16.42
C MET A 1 10.92 -14.24 -14.98
N ILE A 2 10.92 -13.16 -14.17
CA ILE A 2 11.33 -13.21 -12.73
C ILE A 2 10.48 -14.20 -11.93
N GLY A 3 9.15 -14.19 -12.11
CA GLY A 3 8.25 -15.12 -11.42
C GLY A 3 8.50 -16.59 -11.76
N THR A 4 8.83 -16.89 -13.01
CA THR A 4 9.18 -18.25 -13.43
C THR A 4 10.48 -18.73 -12.78
N TYR A 5 11.46 -17.83 -12.63
CA TYR A 5 12.70 -18.14 -11.92
C TYR A 5 12.47 -18.40 -10.42
N ALA A 6 11.63 -17.59 -9.76
CA ALA A 6 11.28 -17.78 -8.36
C ALA A 6 10.57 -19.11 -8.07
N LEU A 7 9.91 -19.70 -9.08
CA LEU A 7 9.25 -21.01 -9.02
C LEU A 7 10.15 -22.17 -9.47
N SER A 8 11.39 -21.91 -9.88
CA SER A 8 12.32 -22.95 -10.32
C SER A 8 12.81 -23.83 -9.16
N SER A 9 13.27 -25.05 -9.51
CA SER A 9 13.78 -26.02 -8.54
C SER A 9 14.88 -25.43 -7.65
N GLY A 10 14.77 -25.64 -6.35
CA GLY A 10 15.68 -25.12 -5.33
C GLY A 10 15.30 -23.73 -4.76
N TYR A 11 14.69 -22.86 -5.53
CA TYR A 11 14.16 -21.57 -5.03
C TYR A 11 12.77 -21.71 -4.43
N TYR A 12 11.96 -22.62 -4.92
CA TYR A 12 10.61 -22.86 -4.42
C TYR A 12 10.61 -23.21 -2.94
N ASP A 13 11.35 -24.24 -2.54
CA ASP A 13 11.36 -24.70 -1.15
C ASP A 13 12.12 -23.74 -0.21
N ALA A 14 13.21 -23.14 -0.69
CA ALA A 14 14.05 -22.27 0.13
C ALA A 14 13.40 -20.89 0.40
N TYR A 15 12.74 -20.32 -0.60
CA TYR A 15 12.26 -18.93 -0.54
C TYR A 15 10.77 -18.78 -0.77
N TYR A 16 10.21 -19.36 -1.85
CA TYR A 16 8.82 -19.15 -2.20
C TYR A 16 7.85 -19.73 -1.18
N GLY A 17 8.08 -20.96 -0.73
CA GLY A 17 7.25 -21.60 0.29
C GLY A 17 7.25 -20.82 1.60
N GLN A 18 8.39 -20.28 2.01
CA GLN A 18 8.50 -19.47 3.22
C GLN A 18 7.81 -18.09 3.05
N ALA A 19 8.00 -17.46 1.89
CA ALA A 19 7.33 -16.21 1.56
C ALA A 19 5.79 -16.36 1.58
N GLN A 20 5.24 -17.48 1.09
CA GLN A 20 3.81 -17.75 1.14
C GLN A 20 3.28 -17.91 2.58
N LYS A 21 4.06 -18.50 3.48
CA LYS A 21 3.70 -18.57 4.90
C LYS A 21 3.64 -17.19 5.55
N VAL A 22 4.64 -16.36 5.29
CA VAL A 22 4.67 -14.96 5.78
C VAL A 22 3.51 -14.16 5.19
N ARG A 23 3.24 -14.30 3.89
CA ARG A 23 2.07 -13.68 3.25
C ARG A 23 0.76 -14.05 3.94
N THR A 24 0.60 -15.31 4.33
CA THR A 24 -0.60 -15.78 5.06
C THR A 24 -0.74 -15.09 6.42
N LEU A 25 0.36 -14.85 7.13
CA LEU A 25 0.33 -14.12 8.39
C LEU A 25 -0.08 -12.66 8.19
N ILE A 26 0.50 -11.99 7.19
CA ILE A 26 0.11 -10.60 6.83
C ILE A 26 -1.38 -10.53 6.50
N ALA A 27 -1.88 -11.44 5.66
CA ALA A 27 -3.30 -11.49 5.31
C ALA A 27 -4.21 -11.71 6.53
N ARG A 28 -3.77 -12.51 7.51
CA ARG A 28 -4.49 -12.73 8.77
C ARG A 28 -4.54 -11.46 9.62
N ASP A 29 -3.45 -10.71 9.71
CA ASP A 29 -3.39 -9.47 10.48
C ASP A 29 -4.41 -8.45 9.93
N PHE A 30 -4.49 -8.30 8.60
CA PHE A 30 -5.51 -7.48 7.95
C PHE A 30 -6.93 -7.99 8.22
N ALA A 31 -7.16 -9.30 8.09
CA ALA A 31 -8.47 -9.89 8.35
C ALA A 31 -8.92 -9.63 9.79
N THR A 32 -8.02 -9.80 10.78
CA THR A 32 -8.31 -9.52 12.19
C THR A 32 -8.61 -8.04 12.43
N ALA A 33 -7.87 -7.13 11.82
CA ALA A 33 -8.16 -5.70 11.93
C ALA A 33 -9.56 -5.35 11.38
N PHE A 34 -9.94 -5.93 10.24
CA PHE A 34 -11.26 -5.72 9.63
C PHE A 34 -12.43 -6.36 10.39
N GLU A 35 -12.20 -7.18 11.41
CA GLU A 35 -13.26 -7.63 12.31
C GLU A 35 -13.82 -6.49 13.18
N SER A 36 -13.03 -5.45 13.41
CA SER A 36 -13.38 -4.33 14.29
C SER A 36 -13.56 -2.99 13.58
N VAL A 37 -13.12 -2.87 12.33
CA VAL A 37 -13.22 -1.63 11.55
C VAL A 37 -13.67 -1.90 10.12
N ASP A 38 -14.31 -0.92 9.51
CA ASP A 38 -14.80 -1.00 8.13
C ASP A 38 -13.71 -0.76 7.10
N VAL A 39 -12.77 0.13 7.40
CA VAL A 39 -11.61 0.47 6.57
C VAL A 39 -10.40 0.77 7.46
N LEU A 40 -9.21 0.61 6.87
CA LEU A 40 -7.96 1.09 7.45
C LEU A 40 -7.47 2.27 6.61
N VAL A 41 -6.75 3.20 7.23
CA VAL A 41 -6.16 4.34 6.54
C VAL A 41 -4.69 4.49 6.90
N SER A 42 -3.89 4.96 5.94
CA SER A 42 -2.48 5.29 6.13
C SER A 42 -2.06 6.37 5.13
N PRO A 43 -0.90 7.00 5.30
CA PRO A 43 -0.26 7.68 4.16
C PRO A 43 -0.08 6.69 3.01
N THR A 44 -0.15 7.17 1.76
CA THR A 44 0.12 6.31 0.59
C THR A 44 1.61 5.98 0.50
N THR A 45 2.47 6.95 0.80
CA THR A 45 3.93 6.81 0.83
C THR A 45 4.49 7.47 2.09
N PRO A 46 5.67 7.05 2.58
CA PRO A 46 6.28 7.63 3.79
C PRO A 46 6.67 9.10 3.66
N THR A 47 6.96 9.56 2.45
CA THR A 47 7.36 10.93 2.15
C THR A 47 6.66 11.45 0.90
N THR A 48 6.78 12.75 0.63
CA THR A 48 6.42 13.38 -0.63
C THR A 48 7.31 12.92 -1.78
N ALA A 49 6.98 13.34 -3.01
CA ALA A 49 7.79 13.02 -4.19
C ALA A 49 9.21 13.57 -4.06
N PHE A 50 10.18 12.82 -4.57
CA PHE A 50 11.58 13.24 -4.65
C PHE A 50 11.95 13.64 -6.09
N PRO A 51 13.03 14.44 -6.30
CA PRO A 51 13.48 14.84 -7.62
C PRO A 51 13.79 13.65 -8.53
N ILE A 52 13.54 13.79 -9.83
CA ILE A 52 13.86 12.77 -10.83
C ILE A 52 15.36 12.47 -10.78
N GLY A 53 15.71 11.20 -10.62
CA GLY A 53 17.10 10.72 -10.57
C GLY A 53 17.73 10.72 -9.18
N ASP A 54 17.08 11.28 -8.16
CA ASP A 54 17.67 11.43 -6.81
C ASP A 54 17.95 10.09 -6.10
N LYS A 55 17.18 9.03 -6.41
CA LYS A 55 17.28 7.72 -5.74
C LYS A 55 17.84 6.60 -6.61
N VAL A 56 18.45 6.93 -7.76
CA VAL A 56 18.92 5.91 -8.72
C VAL A 56 20.02 5.04 -8.11
N ASP A 57 20.87 5.62 -7.27
CA ASP A 57 22.02 4.93 -6.67
C ASP A 57 21.74 4.41 -5.24
N ASP A 58 20.49 4.55 -4.75
CA ASP A 58 20.09 4.08 -3.42
C ASP A 58 18.84 3.18 -3.48
N PRO A 59 19.03 1.88 -3.83
CA PRO A 59 17.94 0.92 -3.92
C PRO A 59 17.16 0.72 -2.60
N LEU A 60 17.83 0.87 -1.45
CA LEU A 60 17.19 0.70 -0.15
C LEU A 60 16.17 1.80 0.12
N SER A 61 16.53 3.04 -0.15
CA SER A 61 15.59 4.17 -0.06
C SER A 61 14.40 3.99 -1.00
N MET A 62 14.62 3.47 -2.22
CA MET A 62 13.52 3.16 -3.15
C MET A 62 12.55 2.13 -2.57
N TYR A 63 13.03 1.05 -1.94
CA TYR A 63 12.18 0.05 -1.30
C TYR A 63 11.35 0.63 -0.14
N LEU A 64 11.89 1.59 0.59
CA LEU A 64 11.16 2.22 1.70
C LEU A 64 9.93 3.02 1.24
N PHE A 65 9.89 3.48 -0.02
CA PHE A 65 8.70 4.15 -0.55
C PHE A 65 7.49 3.21 -0.67
N ASP A 66 7.72 1.90 -0.80
CA ASP A 66 6.67 0.90 -0.91
C ASP A 66 6.17 0.39 0.47
N LEU A 67 6.69 0.94 1.56
CA LEU A 67 6.39 0.47 2.92
C LEU A 67 4.90 0.42 3.24
N CYS A 68 4.13 1.41 2.75
CA CYS A 68 2.70 1.50 3.01
C CYS A 68 1.86 0.69 2.01
N THR A 69 2.36 0.42 0.79
CA THR A 69 1.60 -0.24 -0.28
C THR A 69 1.89 -1.74 -0.40
N LEU A 70 3.10 -2.16 -0.06
CA LEU A 70 3.54 -3.55 -0.16
C LEU A 70 2.71 -4.52 0.70
N PRO A 71 2.41 -4.23 1.99
CA PRO A 71 1.60 -5.12 2.83
C PRO A 71 0.19 -5.34 2.28
N VAL A 72 -0.41 -4.33 1.68
CA VAL A 72 -1.75 -4.39 1.06
C VAL A 72 -1.75 -5.38 -0.11
N ASN A 73 -0.73 -5.29 -0.98
CA ASN A 73 -0.56 -6.22 -2.10
C ASN A 73 -0.32 -7.66 -1.62
N LEU A 74 0.48 -7.84 -0.56
CA LEU A 74 0.73 -9.16 0.02
C LEU A 74 -0.51 -9.75 0.69
N ALA A 75 -1.29 -8.94 1.38
CA ALA A 75 -2.55 -9.36 2.01
C ALA A 75 -3.64 -9.71 0.99
N GLY A 76 -3.59 -9.12 -0.21
CA GLY A 76 -4.61 -9.30 -1.24
C GLY A 76 -5.93 -8.60 -0.91
N VAL A 77 -5.86 -7.48 -0.20
CA VAL A 77 -7.00 -6.61 0.10
C VAL A 77 -7.07 -5.43 -0.88
N GLY A 78 -8.24 -4.84 -1.03
CA GLY A 78 -8.43 -3.66 -1.87
C GLY A 78 -7.85 -2.40 -1.22
N ALA A 79 -7.24 -1.52 -2.02
CA ALA A 79 -6.83 -0.20 -1.56
C ALA A 79 -6.92 0.84 -2.68
N MET A 80 -7.09 2.09 -2.28
CA MET A 80 -7.02 3.25 -3.17
C MET A 80 -6.31 4.40 -2.46
N SER A 81 -5.67 5.26 -3.24
CA SER A 81 -5.12 6.53 -2.75
C SER A 81 -6.01 7.67 -3.21
N VAL A 82 -6.37 8.55 -2.29
CA VAL A 82 -7.09 9.79 -2.59
C VAL A 82 -6.23 10.99 -2.22
N PRO A 83 -6.28 12.09 -2.99
CA PRO A 83 -5.54 13.31 -2.66
C PRO A 83 -5.96 13.83 -1.28
N SER A 84 -5.00 14.12 -0.40
CA SER A 84 -5.25 14.56 0.98
C SER A 84 -4.94 16.03 1.22
N GLY A 85 -4.17 16.66 0.35
CA GLY A 85 -3.74 18.05 0.47
C GLY A 85 -2.31 18.22 0.01
N LEU A 86 -1.68 19.28 0.49
CA LEU A 86 -0.27 19.56 0.26
C LEU A 86 0.51 19.43 1.57
N SER A 87 1.74 18.95 1.47
CA SER A 87 2.67 18.90 2.60
C SER A 87 3.00 20.32 3.08
N VAL A 88 3.05 20.51 4.37
CA VAL A 88 3.40 21.80 4.99
C VAL A 88 4.87 22.13 4.86
N ASP A 89 5.73 21.13 4.62
CA ASP A 89 7.17 21.28 4.59
C ASP A 89 7.68 21.72 3.20
N ASP A 90 7.08 21.18 2.14
CA ASP A 90 7.58 21.36 0.76
C ASP A 90 6.48 21.74 -0.26
N GLY A 91 5.21 21.77 0.16
CA GLY A 91 4.08 22.11 -0.70
C GLY A 91 3.73 21.05 -1.74
N LEU A 92 4.32 19.85 -1.67
CA LEU A 92 4.06 18.78 -2.63
C LEU A 92 2.78 18.00 -2.26
N PRO A 93 2.08 17.41 -3.24
CA PRO A 93 0.86 16.64 -2.99
C PRO A 93 1.11 15.42 -2.09
N VAL A 94 0.16 15.17 -1.18
CA VAL A 94 0.13 13.98 -0.33
C VAL A 94 -1.13 13.16 -0.56
N GLY A 95 -1.03 11.84 -0.43
CA GLY A 95 -2.12 10.89 -0.60
C GLY A 95 -2.51 10.21 0.69
N LEU A 96 -3.82 10.06 0.92
CA LEU A 96 -4.38 9.17 1.92
C LEU A 96 -4.69 7.82 1.26
N GLN A 97 -4.09 6.75 1.76
CA GLN A 97 -4.43 5.39 1.38
C GLN A 97 -5.62 4.92 2.21
N ILE A 98 -6.65 4.41 1.55
CA ILE A 98 -7.82 3.77 2.16
C ILE A 98 -7.77 2.30 1.76
N MET A 99 -7.89 1.41 2.74
CA MET A 99 -7.86 -0.05 2.56
C MET A 99 -9.16 -0.65 3.04
N ALA A 100 -9.71 -1.63 2.30
CA ALA A 100 -10.94 -2.33 2.66
C ALA A 100 -10.73 -3.85 2.54
N PRO A 101 -11.59 -4.68 3.16
CA PRO A 101 -11.54 -6.13 3.00
C PRO A 101 -11.53 -6.56 1.53
N ALA A 102 -11.00 -7.74 1.26
CA ALA A 102 -11.00 -8.32 -0.09
C ALA A 102 -12.41 -8.30 -0.70
N LEU A 103 -12.53 -7.89 -1.97
CA LEU A 103 -13.78 -7.78 -2.72
C LEU A 103 -14.78 -6.72 -2.19
N ALA A 104 -14.36 -5.82 -1.29
CA ALA A 104 -15.17 -4.70 -0.80
C ALA A 104 -14.81 -3.38 -1.50
N ASP A 105 -14.63 -3.40 -2.82
CA ASP A 105 -14.23 -2.23 -3.62
C ASP A 105 -15.28 -1.11 -3.57
N ASP A 106 -16.56 -1.45 -3.47
CA ASP A 106 -17.64 -0.48 -3.27
C ASP A 106 -17.45 0.36 -2.01
N ARG A 107 -16.91 -0.25 -0.94
CA ARG A 107 -16.60 0.42 0.32
C ARG A 107 -15.47 1.44 0.14
N LEU A 108 -14.42 1.11 -0.63
CA LEU A 108 -13.36 2.05 -0.96
C LEU A 108 -13.90 3.30 -1.64
N TYR A 109 -14.72 3.14 -2.69
CA TYR A 109 -15.30 4.26 -3.42
C TYR A 109 -16.24 5.10 -2.55
N ARG A 110 -17.07 4.49 -1.72
CA ARG A 110 -17.95 5.23 -0.81
C ARG A 110 -17.17 6.06 0.21
N VAL A 111 -16.16 5.46 0.83
CA VAL A 111 -15.34 6.16 1.84
C VAL A 111 -14.49 7.23 1.16
N GLY A 112 -13.88 6.94 0.01
CA GLY A 112 -13.11 7.90 -0.77
C GLY A 112 -13.93 9.12 -1.17
N ALA A 113 -15.12 8.90 -1.73
CA ALA A 113 -16.03 9.98 -2.10
C ALA A 113 -16.48 10.81 -0.89
N ALA A 114 -16.81 10.17 0.23
CA ALA A 114 -17.17 10.87 1.46
C ALA A 114 -16.00 11.71 1.99
N TYR A 115 -14.79 11.17 1.97
CA TYR A 115 -13.58 11.89 2.36
C TYR A 115 -13.32 13.11 1.46
N GLU A 116 -13.40 12.95 0.14
CA GLU A 116 -13.21 14.06 -0.80
C GLU A 116 -14.24 15.17 -0.61
N ALA A 117 -15.50 14.80 -0.39
CA ALA A 117 -16.57 15.76 -0.10
C ALA A 117 -16.34 16.53 1.22
N ALA A 118 -15.86 15.83 2.26
CA ALA A 118 -15.58 16.44 3.55
C ALA A 118 -14.34 17.33 3.57
N ARG A 119 -13.30 16.91 2.83
CA ARG A 119 -12.04 17.66 2.68
C ARG A 119 -12.24 18.96 1.90
N GLY A 120 -13.13 18.96 0.91
CA GLY A 120 -13.30 20.07 -0.01
C GLY A 120 -12.17 20.20 -1.06
N PRO A 121 -12.05 21.33 -1.77
CA PRO A 121 -11.02 21.54 -2.75
C PRO A 121 -9.61 21.57 -2.13
N ILE A 122 -8.63 21.07 -2.87
CA ILE A 122 -7.21 21.25 -2.55
C ILE A 122 -6.80 22.59 -3.16
N VAL A 123 -6.37 23.52 -2.33
CA VAL A 123 -5.96 24.88 -2.72
C VAL A 123 -4.45 24.97 -2.54
#